data_a78f8edf8335f6b2739aaa7d4d69d51c
#
_entry.id   a78f8edf8335f6b2739aaa7d4d69d51c
#
_cell.length_a   1.000
_cell.length_b   1.000
_cell.length_c   1.000
_cell.angle_alpha   90.00
_cell.angle_beta   90.00
_cell.angle_gamma   90.00
#
_symmetry.space_group_name_H-M   'P 1'
#
loop_
_entity.id
_entity.type
_entity.pdbx_description
1 polymer ?
#
loop_
_entity_poly.entity_id
_entity_poly.type
_entity_poly.pdbx_seq_one_letter_code
_entity_poly.pdbx_strand_id
1 'polypeptide(L)'
;MPRYKLTIEYDGTNFVGWQQQDNGPSVQGALQTAALNFVGAHVACMAAGRTDSGVHALGQVAHLDLPSHYDTDTIRDALNAHLRPAPIAVLDVERVSEQFHARFSATRRTYRYVIVNRRTPLTVKRGRAWLVPRPLDENAMLEASKHLLGKHDFTSFRAAECQAKSAVKTLDTLESVRTGDHINIT
;
A
#
# COMPACT_ATOMS: atom_id res chain seq x y z
N MET A 1 7.68 -6.95 24.21
CA MET A 1 8.69 -6.95 23.12
C MET A 1 8.73 -5.56 22.50
N PRO A 2 9.90 -5.00 22.18
CA PRO A 2 9.96 -3.68 21.57
C PRO A 2 9.26 -3.67 20.22
N ARG A 3 8.35 -2.71 20.02
CA ARG A 3 7.57 -2.53 18.80
C ARG A 3 8.18 -1.47 17.91
N TYR A 4 8.25 -1.78 16.61
CA TYR A 4 8.77 -0.90 15.59
C TYR A 4 7.75 -0.69 14.49
N LYS A 5 7.53 0.57 14.12
CA LYS A 5 6.76 0.98 12.95
C LYS A 5 7.71 1.04 11.77
N LEU A 6 7.28 0.50 10.64
CA LEU A 6 7.99 0.53 9.38
C LEU A 6 7.22 1.38 8.38
N THR A 7 7.93 2.22 7.63
CA THR A 7 7.43 2.84 6.41
C THR A 7 8.07 2.12 5.21
N ILE A 8 7.25 1.60 4.30
CA ILE A 8 7.69 0.62 3.30
C ILE A 8 7.20 1.05 1.93
N GLU A 9 8.07 1.02 0.93
CA GLU A 9 7.66 1.06 -0.47
C GLU A 9 7.88 -0.29 -1.15
N TYR A 10 7.06 -0.60 -2.15
CA TYR A 10 7.22 -1.80 -2.97
C TYR A 10 6.57 -1.70 -4.34
N ASP A 11 7.18 -2.37 -5.31
CA ASP A 11 6.56 -2.68 -6.58
C ASP A 11 5.76 -3.99 -6.44
N GLY A 12 4.44 -3.88 -6.47
CA GLY A 12 3.52 -4.99 -6.24
C GLY A 12 3.34 -5.95 -7.43
N THR A 13 3.95 -5.65 -8.59
CA THR A 13 3.68 -6.36 -9.86
C THR A 13 3.75 -7.89 -9.74
N ASN A 14 4.73 -8.40 -8.99
CA ASN A 14 4.98 -9.83 -8.86
C ASN A 14 4.44 -10.44 -7.55
N PHE A 15 3.66 -9.68 -6.78
CA PHE A 15 3.06 -10.15 -5.54
C PHE A 15 1.57 -10.42 -5.70
N VAL A 16 1.08 -11.47 -5.04
CA VAL A 16 -0.37 -11.75 -4.91
C VAL A 16 -1.09 -10.77 -3.99
N GLY A 17 -0.38 -9.72 -3.55
CA GLY A 17 -0.82 -8.66 -2.65
C GLY A 17 0.01 -8.58 -1.38
N TRP A 18 -0.50 -7.82 -0.41
CA TRP A 18 0.15 -7.69 0.89
C TRP A 18 0.12 -8.99 1.69
N GLN A 19 -1.08 -9.56 1.87
CA GLN A 19 -1.33 -10.68 2.77
C GLN A 19 -0.62 -11.95 2.32
N GLN A 20 0.04 -12.63 3.25
CA GLN A 20 0.58 -13.97 2.99
C GLN A 20 -0.56 -14.96 2.69
N GLN A 21 -0.41 -15.70 1.60
CA GLN A 21 -1.34 -16.68 1.07
C GLN A 21 -0.55 -17.82 0.42
N ASP A 22 -1.20 -18.97 0.23
CA ASP A 22 -0.54 -20.16 -0.36
C ASP A 22 -0.41 -20.08 -1.89
N ASN A 23 -1.06 -19.12 -2.53
CA ASN A 23 -1.14 -19.01 -3.98
C ASN A 23 0.01 -18.21 -4.63
N GLY A 24 0.97 -17.72 -3.85
CA GLY A 24 2.12 -16.99 -4.40
C GLY A 24 2.85 -16.08 -3.41
N PRO A 25 3.90 -15.39 -3.89
CA PRO A 25 4.69 -14.50 -3.06
C PRO A 25 3.87 -13.28 -2.62
N SER A 26 4.06 -12.84 -1.38
CA SER A 26 3.40 -11.68 -0.79
C SER A 26 4.41 -10.75 -0.14
N VAL A 27 4.06 -9.47 -0.03
CA VAL A 27 4.91 -8.47 0.62
C VAL A 27 5.10 -8.81 2.10
N GLN A 28 4.04 -9.23 2.80
CA GLN A 28 4.08 -9.66 4.18
C GLN A 28 5.02 -10.85 4.38
N GLY A 29 4.92 -11.88 3.54
CA GLY A 29 5.79 -13.06 3.61
C GLY A 29 7.26 -12.71 3.42
N ALA A 30 7.58 -11.84 2.45
CA ALA A 30 8.95 -11.38 2.22
C ALA A 30 9.52 -10.63 3.44
N LEU A 31 8.73 -9.72 4.05
CA LEU A 31 9.13 -8.99 5.25
C LEU A 31 9.33 -9.91 6.46
N GLN A 32 8.45 -10.90 6.65
CA GLN A 32 8.58 -11.86 7.75
C GLN A 32 9.80 -12.77 7.58
N THR A 33 10.10 -13.17 6.34
CA THR A 33 11.34 -13.92 6.02
C THR A 33 12.58 -13.08 6.27
N ALA A 34 12.57 -11.80 5.87
CA ALA A 34 13.68 -10.88 6.14
C ALA A 34 13.90 -10.69 7.65
N ALA A 35 12.82 -10.52 8.42
CA ALA A 35 12.89 -10.42 9.88
C ALA A 35 13.41 -11.71 10.52
N LEU A 36 12.94 -12.89 10.08
CA LEU A 36 13.46 -14.19 10.55
C LEU A 36 14.96 -14.31 10.31
N ASN A 37 15.43 -13.94 9.12
CA ASN A 37 16.85 -13.99 8.78
C ASN A 37 17.71 -13.00 9.60
N PHE A 38 17.12 -11.88 10.01
CA PHE A 38 17.80 -10.87 10.82
C PHE A 38 17.89 -11.28 12.30
N VAL A 39 16.77 -11.71 12.91
CA VAL A 39 16.72 -11.93 14.36
C VAL A 39 16.68 -13.41 14.77
N GLY A 40 16.65 -14.36 13.82
CA GLY A 40 16.61 -15.80 14.09
C GLY A 40 15.29 -16.32 14.66
N ALA A 41 14.22 -15.51 14.64
CA ALA A 41 12.93 -15.86 15.20
C ALA A 41 11.78 -15.40 14.28
N HIS A 42 10.67 -16.13 14.28
CA HIS A 42 9.47 -15.73 13.56
C HIS A 42 8.85 -14.47 14.16
N VAL A 43 8.67 -13.47 13.33
CA VAL A 43 8.10 -12.17 13.68
C VAL A 43 6.86 -11.90 12.86
N ALA A 44 5.73 -11.63 13.51
CA ALA A 44 4.51 -11.22 12.82
C ALA A 44 4.65 -9.77 12.32
N CYS A 45 4.28 -9.54 11.06
CA CYS A 45 4.25 -8.21 10.45
C CYS A 45 2.80 -7.81 10.15
N MET A 46 2.35 -6.71 10.73
CA MET A 46 0.96 -6.24 10.62
C MET A 46 0.90 -4.88 9.92
N ALA A 47 0.16 -4.78 8.80
CA ALA A 47 0.04 -3.53 8.04
C ALA A 47 -1.16 -2.67 8.44
N ALA A 48 -1.08 -1.39 8.08
CA ALA A 48 -2.17 -0.43 8.18
C ALA A 48 -3.35 -0.78 7.26
N GLY A 49 -3.06 -1.31 6.08
CA GLY A 49 -4.06 -1.78 5.12
C GLY A 49 -3.47 -2.87 4.22
N ARG A 50 -4.31 -3.78 3.75
CA ARG A 50 -3.92 -4.76 2.74
C ARG A 50 -4.00 -4.10 1.38
N THR A 51 -3.07 -4.46 0.50
CA THR A 51 -3.14 -4.14 -0.93
C THR A 51 -3.42 -5.42 -1.69
N ASP A 52 -4.19 -5.29 -2.78
CA ASP A 52 -4.52 -6.40 -3.65
C ASP A 52 -3.35 -6.76 -4.58
N SER A 53 -3.49 -7.85 -5.34
CA SER A 53 -2.49 -8.32 -6.29
C SER A 53 -2.09 -7.21 -7.28
N GLY A 54 -0.79 -7.03 -7.48
CA GLY A 54 -0.23 -6.05 -8.40
C GLY A 54 -0.22 -4.60 -7.91
N VAL A 55 -0.83 -4.29 -6.76
CA VAL A 55 -0.87 -2.92 -6.22
C VAL A 55 0.46 -2.55 -5.59
N HIS A 56 0.99 -1.38 -5.96
CA HIS A 56 2.22 -0.81 -5.41
C HIS A 56 1.93 0.00 -4.15
N ALA A 57 2.97 0.32 -3.39
CA ALA A 57 2.91 1.31 -2.33
C ALA A 57 4.15 2.20 -2.33
N LEU A 58 3.96 3.47 -1.98
CA LEU A 58 5.04 4.45 -1.81
C LEU A 58 5.32 4.74 -0.33
N GLY A 59 4.48 4.24 0.59
CA GLY A 59 4.59 4.51 2.02
C GLY A 59 3.60 3.67 2.82
N GLN A 60 3.56 2.35 2.59
CA GLN A 60 2.78 1.43 3.43
C GLN A 60 3.36 1.44 4.84
N VAL A 61 2.47 1.54 5.82
CA VAL A 61 2.86 1.43 7.23
C VAL A 61 2.60 0.02 7.75
N ALA A 62 3.61 -0.57 8.36
CA ALA A 62 3.49 -1.82 9.09
C ALA A 62 4.11 -1.71 10.49
N HIS A 63 3.86 -2.69 11.35
CA HIS A 63 4.62 -2.85 12.59
C HIS A 63 5.02 -4.29 12.81
N LEU A 64 6.08 -4.47 13.56
CA LEU A 64 6.57 -5.75 14.04
C LEU A 64 7.11 -5.61 15.46
N ASP A 65 7.10 -6.73 16.20
CA ASP A 65 7.65 -6.82 17.54
C ASP A 65 8.91 -7.68 17.49
N LEU A 66 10.07 -7.09 17.82
CA LEU A 66 11.34 -7.81 17.81
C LEU A 66 11.66 -8.41 19.17
N PRO A 67 12.43 -9.52 19.25
CA PRO A 67 12.76 -10.19 20.50
C PRO A 67 13.66 -9.35 21.40
N SER A 68 14.46 -8.45 20.83
CA SER A 68 15.41 -7.58 21.53
C SER A 68 15.34 -6.15 21.01
N HIS A 69 15.97 -5.23 21.72
CA HIS A 69 16.16 -3.86 21.28
C HIS A 69 17.28 -3.78 20.24
N TYR A 70 16.99 -3.06 19.14
CA TYR A 70 17.93 -2.73 18.08
C TYR A 70 17.78 -1.26 17.71
N ASP A 71 18.85 -0.65 17.23
CA ASP A 71 18.80 0.69 16.66
C ASP A 71 17.97 0.67 15.36
N THR A 72 17.21 1.72 15.12
CA THR A 72 16.28 1.81 13.98
C THR A 72 16.99 1.71 12.63
N ASP A 73 18.19 2.32 12.52
CA ASP A 73 19.02 2.19 11.31
C ASP A 73 19.51 0.76 11.10
N THR A 74 19.89 0.05 12.16
CA THR A 74 20.28 -1.37 12.09
C THR A 74 19.14 -2.22 11.57
N ILE A 75 17.90 -2.01 12.06
CA ILE A 75 16.72 -2.75 11.60
C ILE A 75 16.46 -2.45 10.13
N ARG A 76 16.47 -1.17 9.73
CA ARG A 76 16.23 -0.76 8.34
C ARG A 76 17.22 -1.42 7.39
N ASP A 77 18.50 -1.32 7.72
CA ASP A 77 19.56 -1.79 6.83
C ASP A 77 19.60 -3.32 6.76
N ALA A 78 19.40 -4.02 7.89
CA ALA A 78 19.31 -5.48 7.92
C ALA A 78 18.10 -6.00 7.13
N LEU A 79 16.90 -5.42 7.34
CA LEU A 79 15.72 -5.82 6.58
C LEU A 79 15.93 -5.59 5.08
N ASN A 80 16.48 -4.44 4.68
CA ASN A 80 16.77 -4.15 3.28
C ASN A 80 17.82 -5.09 2.67
N ALA A 81 18.81 -5.52 3.46
CA ALA A 81 19.78 -6.53 3.00
C ALA A 81 19.11 -7.89 2.73
N HIS A 82 18.24 -8.34 3.64
CA HIS A 82 17.55 -9.63 3.53
C HIS A 82 16.34 -9.62 2.57
N LEU A 83 15.80 -8.46 2.21
CA LEU A 83 14.73 -8.34 1.23
C LEU A 83 15.21 -8.52 -0.22
N ARG A 84 16.50 -8.33 -0.50
CA ARG A 84 17.04 -8.49 -1.86
C ARG A 84 16.91 -9.94 -2.35
N PRO A 85 16.51 -10.17 -3.61
CA PRO A 85 16.25 -9.20 -4.69
C PRO A 85 14.79 -8.74 -4.82
N ALA A 86 13.93 -8.95 -3.80
CA ALA A 86 12.54 -8.53 -3.86
C ALA A 86 12.43 -6.99 -4.01
N PRO A 87 11.50 -6.49 -4.84
CA PRO A 87 11.33 -5.06 -5.05
C PRO A 87 10.54 -4.40 -3.88
N ILE A 88 11.09 -4.50 -2.69
CA ILE A 88 10.57 -3.95 -1.44
C ILE A 88 11.70 -3.19 -0.77
N ALA A 89 11.42 -1.99 -0.26
CA ALA A 89 12.34 -1.21 0.53
C ALA A 89 11.69 -0.73 1.82
N VAL A 90 12.36 -0.92 2.95
CA VAL A 90 12.05 -0.27 4.22
C VAL A 90 12.70 1.12 4.19
N LEU A 91 11.87 2.15 4.09
CA LEU A 91 12.31 3.54 3.98
C LEU A 91 12.69 4.12 5.33
N ASP A 92 11.89 3.78 6.35
CA ASP A 92 12.05 4.32 7.69
C ASP A 92 11.60 3.31 8.74
N VAL A 93 12.21 3.39 9.92
CA VAL A 93 11.89 2.58 11.11
C VAL A 93 11.82 3.49 12.33
N GLU A 94 10.72 3.44 13.05
CA GLU A 94 10.49 4.17 14.28
C GLU A 94 10.20 3.21 15.44
N ARG A 95 10.83 3.40 16.57
CA ARG A 95 10.42 2.72 17.79
C ARG A 95 9.12 3.36 18.30
N VAL A 96 8.12 2.55 18.56
CA VAL A 96 6.79 3.02 18.98
C VAL A 96 6.34 2.33 20.26
N SER A 97 5.31 2.90 20.91
CA SER A 97 4.65 2.29 22.06
C SER A 97 4.05 0.92 21.69
N GLU A 98 4.01 0.00 22.64
CA GLU A 98 3.35 -1.32 22.48
C GLU A 98 1.83 -1.20 22.19
N GLN A 99 1.20 -0.07 22.52
CA GLN A 99 -0.18 0.22 22.18
C GLN A 99 -0.36 0.60 20.70
N PHE A 100 0.70 1.00 20.01
CA PHE A 100 0.62 1.31 18.57
C PHE A 100 0.24 0.06 17.79
N HIS A 101 -0.75 0.19 16.90
CA HIS A 101 -1.15 -0.87 16.00
C HIS A 101 -1.34 -0.29 14.60
N ALA A 102 -0.50 -0.68 13.64
CA ALA A 102 -0.49 -0.10 12.29
C ALA A 102 -1.89 0.05 11.68
N ARG A 103 -2.77 -0.96 11.84
CA ARG A 103 -4.13 -0.93 11.29
C ARG A 103 -5.08 -0.03 12.07
N PHE A 104 -5.03 -0.05 13.40
CA PHE A 104 -6.02 0.62 14.25
C PHE A 104 -5.58 2.03 14.64
N SER A 105 -4.28 2.31 14.65
CA SER A 105 -3.73 3.66 14.85
C SER A 105 -3.67 4.48 13.55
N ALA A 106 -4.03 3.88 12.40
CA ALA A 106 -4.06 4.60 11.13
C ALA A 106 -5.21 5.62 11.11
N THR A 107 -4.87 6.88 10.93
CA THR A 107 -5.83 8.00 10.83
C THR A 107 -6.27 8.28 9.39
N ARG A 108 -5.39 8.00 8.41
CA ARG A 108 -5.65 8.26 6.99
C ARG A 108 -5.02 7.17 6.13
N ARG A 109 -5.64 6.89 4.98
CA ARG A 109 -5.09 6.08 3.89
C ARG A 109 -5.24 6.86 2.60
N THR A 110 -4.14 7.07 1.90
CA THR A 110 -4.13 7.78 0.62
C THR A 110 -3.89 6.77 -0.51
N TYR A 111 -4.71 6.86 -1.54
CA TYR A 111 -4.57 6.04 -2.74
C TYR A 111 -4.35 6.95 -3.94
N ARG A 112 -3.48 6.52 -4.86
CA ARG A 112 -3.25 7.22 -6.10
C ARG A 112 -3.53 6.29 -7.28
N TYR A 113 -4.42 6.72 -8.14
CA TYR A 113 -4.64 6.11 -9.44
C TYR A 113 -3.99 6.98 -10.52
N VAL A 114 -3.22 6.35 -11.40
CA VAL A 114 -2.59 7.03 -12.54
C VAL A 114 -3.29 6.58 -13.80
N ILE A 115 -3.91 7.50 -14.52
CA ILE A 115 -4.49 7.25 -15.83
C ILE A 115 -3.57 7.88 -16.88
N VAL A 116 -3.29 7.12 -17.95
CA VAL A 116 -2.65 7.65 -19.15
C VAL A 116 -3.73 7.74 -20.24
N ASN A 117 -4.09 8.98 -20.56
CA ASN A 117 -5.18 9.29 -21.48
C ASN A 117 -4.64 9.61 -22.88
N ARG A 118 -4.34 8.57 -23.64
CA ARG A 118 -3.83 8.66 -25.03
C ARG A 118 -4.11 7.37 -25.79
N ARG A 119 -4.03 7.44 -27.12
CA ARG A 119 -4.28 6.27 -27.99
C ARG A 119 -3.10 5.29 -28.06
N THR A 120 -1.87 5.77 -27.90
CA THR A 120 -0.66 4.93 -27.96
C THR A 120 -0.51 4.07 -26.71
N PRO A 121 0.00 2.82 -26.82
CA PRO A 121 0.08 1.90 -25.70
C PRO A 121 1.05 2.35 -24.62
N LEU A 122 0.89 1.76 -23.42
CA LEU A 122 1.84 1.91 -22.33
C LEU A 122 3.10 1.08 -22.60
N THR A 123 4.25 1.66 -22.24
CA THR A 123 5.56 0.97 -22.24
C THR A 123 6.17 1.03 -20.84
N VAL A 124 6.83 2.13 -20.49
CA VAL A 124 7.52 2.34 -19.20
C VAL A 124 6.56 2.30 -18.00
N LYS A 125 5.30 2.71 -18.20
CA LYS A 125 4.26 2.71 -17.14
C LYS A 125 3.35 1.48 -17.15
N ARG A 126 3.74 0.42 -17.88
CA ARG A 126 3.00 -0.84 -17.85
C ARG A 126 2.93 -1.38 -16.41
N GLY A 127 1.74 -1.79 -15.98
CA GLY A 127 1.48 -2.23 -14.60
C GLY A 127 1.34 -1.10 -13.58
N ARG A 128 1.65 0.17 -13.94
CA ARG A 128 1.65 1.32 -13.01
C ARG A 128 0.64 2.41 -13.38
N ALA A 129 -0.05 2.26 -14.50
CA ALA A 129 -1.06 3.19 -14.96
C ALA A 129 -2.14 2.48 -15.75
N TRP A 130 -3.33 3.04 -15.75
CA TRP A 130 -4.45 2.60 -16.57
C TRP A 130 -4.47 3.37 -17.88
N LEU A 131 -4.40 2.69 -19.01
CA LEU A 131 -4.51 3.29 -20.33
C LEU A 131 -5.99 3.50 -20.69
N VAL A 132 -6.38 4.73 -20.93
CA VAL A 132 -7.70 5.09 -21.44
C VAL A 132 -7.52 5.80 -22.79
N PRO A 133 -7.82 5.13 -23.90
CA PRO A 133 -7.56 5.71 -25.24
C PRO A 133 -8.61 6.75 -25.68
N ARG A 134 -9.79 6.76 -25.06
CA ARG A 134 -10.84 7.76 -25.33
C ARG A 134 -10.55 9.04 -24.53
N PRO A 135 -10.80 10.24 -25.11
CA PRO A 135 -10.68 11.47 -24.37
C PRO A 135 -11.50 11.45 -23.08
N LEU A 136 -10.92 11.89 -22.00
CA LEU A 136 -11.57 12.06 -20.70
C LEU A 136 -11.74 13.55 -20.41
N ASP A 137 -12.91 13.91 -19.93
CA ASP A 137 -13.24 15.26 -19.43
C ASP A 137 -12.92 15.29 -17.92
N GLU A 138 -11.82 15.93 -17.56
CA GLU A 138 -11.37 16.05 -16.18
C GLU A 138 -12.32 16.87 -15.32
N ASN A 139 -12.94 17.91 -15.90
CA ASN A 139 -13.88 18.75 -15.17
C ASN A 139 -15.14 17.96 -14.82
N ALA A 140 -15.67 17.19 -15.77
CA ALA A 140 -16.81 16.31 -15.51
C ALA A 140 -16.46 15.23 -14.46
N MET A 141 -15.23 14.67 -14.49
CA MET A 141 -14.76 13.74 -13.46
C MET A 141 -14.70 14.41 -12.08
N LEU A 142 -14.18 15.64 -12.01
CA LEU A 142 -14.10 16.39 -10.76
C LEU A 142 -15.47 16.74 -10.19
N GLU A 143 -16.43 17.17 -11.03
CA GLU A 143 -17.81 17.41 -10.60
C GLU A 143 -18.47 16.14 -10.07
N ALA A 144 -18.34 15.02 -10.78
CA ALA A 144 -18.87 13.74 -10.33
C ALA A 144 -18.27 13.28 -9.00
N SER A 145 -16.98 13.57 -8.77
CA SER A 145 -16.28 13.17 -7.53
C SER A 145 -16.88 13.81 -6.27
N LYS A 146 -17.47 14.98 -6.39
CA LYS A 146 -18.11 15.67 -5.25
C LYS A 146 -19.24 14.85 -4.61
N HIS A 147 -19.90 14.00 -5.38
CA HIS A 147 -20.94 13.10 -4.87
C HIS A 147 -20.40 11.96 -4.03
N LEU A 148 -19.09 11.70 -4.06
CA LEU A 148 -18.44 10.63 -3.31
C LEU A 148 -17.78 11.14 -2.02
N LEU A 149 -17.62 12.47 -1.87
CA LEU A 149 -17.01 13.06 -0.68
C LEU A 149 -17.93 12.94 0.53
N GLY A 150 -17.32 12.74 1.69
CA GLY A 150 -18.04 12.56 2.95
C GLY A 150 -18.27 11.09 3.30
N LYS A 151 -19.25 10.84 4.17
CA LYS A 151 -19.57 9.52 4.68
C LYS A 151 -20.70 8.89 3.88
N HIS A 152 -20.39 7.83 3.16
CA HIS A 152 -21.35 7.12 2.29
C HIS A 152 -21.30 5.60 2.51
N ASP A 153 -22.37 4.94 2.12
CA ASP A 153 -22.42 3.49 1.95
C ASP A 153 -21.94 3.12 0.53
N PHE A 154 -20.77 2.52 0.48
CA PHE A 154 -20.12 2.08 -0.76
C PHE A 154 -20.41 0.59 -1.09
N THR A 155 -21.54 0.04 -0.64
CA THR A 155 -21.90 -1.38 -0.88
C THR A 155 -21.88 -1.71 -2.38
N SER A 156 -22.35 -0.83 -3.25
CA SER A 156 -22.34 -1.04 -4.71
C SER A 156 -20.95 -1.12 -5.35
N PHE A 157 -19.92 -0.63 -4.63
CA PHE A 157 -18.51 -0.68 -5.07
C PHE A 157 -17.72 -1.80 -4.38
N ARG A 158 -18.38 -2.58 -3.54
CA ARG A 158 -17.73 -3.61 -2.75
C ARG A 158 -17.57 -4.89 -3.55
N ALA A 159 -16.33 -5.42 -3.62
CA ALA A 159 -16.10 -6.75 -4.20
C ALA A 159 -16.78 -7.84 -3.34
N ALA A 160 -17.25 -8.92 -3.98
CA ALA A 160 -17.98 -10.01 -3.32
C ALA A 160 -17.15 -10.65 -2.18
N GLU A 161 -15.83 -10.75 -2.33
CA GLU A 161 -14.90 -11.34 -1.36
C GLU A 161 -14.37 -10.34 -0.31
N CYS A 162 -14.89 -9.12 -0.27
CA CYS A 162 -14.41 -8.10 0.65
C CYS A 162 -14.67 -8.47 2.12
N GLN A 163 -13.62 -8.65 2.90
CA GLN A 163 -13.66 -9.02 4.32
C GLN A 163 -13.94 -7.83 5.28
N ALA A 164 -14.19 -6.62 4.76
CA ALA A 164 -14.50 -5.47 5.60
C ALA A 164 -15.87 -5.65 6.29
N LYS A 165 -15.94 -5.38 7.60
CA LYS A 165 -17.17 -5.49 8.38
C LYS A 165 -18.28 -4.51 7.95
N SER A 166 -17.91 -3.36 7.37
CA SER A 166 -18.85 -2.31 6.94
C SER A 166 -18.42 -1.74 5.59
N ALA A 167 -19.39 -1.50 4.72
CA ALA A 167 -19.22 -0.77 3.46
C ALA A 167 -19.27 0.75 3.65
N VAL A 168 -19.72 1.22 4.82
CA VAL A 168 -19.74 2.66 5.13
C VAL A 168 -18.32 3.14 5.36
N LYS A 169 -17.91 4.13 4.54
CA LYS A 169 -16.58 4.77 4.57
C LYS A 169 -16.74 6.28 4.48
N THR A 170 -15.71 6.98 4.97
CA THR A 170 -15.59 8.43 4.76
C THR A 170 -14.48 8.66 3.75
N LEU A 171 -14.79 9.40 2.70
CA LEU A 171 -13.83 9.89 1.73
C LEU A 171 -13.58 11.37 2.04
N ASP A 172 -12.41 11.68 2.59
CA ASP A 172 -12.08 13.03 3.05
C ASP A 172 -11.72 13.95 1.89
N THR A 173 -10.98 13.42 0.90
CA THR A 173 -10.52 14.18 -0.27
C THR A 173 -10.58 13.28 -1.50
N LEU A 174 -10.88 13.87 -2.64
CA LEU A 174 -10.73 13.24 -3.95
C LEU A 174 -10.32 14.34 -4.95
N GLU A 175 -9.08 14.28 -5.39
CA GLU A 175 -8.48 15.24 -6.29
C GLU A 175 -8.15 14.60 -7.62
N SER A 176 -8.33 15.33 -8.71
CA SER A 176 -7.93 14.93 -10.05
C SER A 176 -7.05 16.03 -10.65
N VAL A 177 -5.84 15.67 -11.07
CA VAL A 177 -4.89 16.61 -11.67
C VAL A 177 -4.36 16.03 -12.97
N ARG A 178 -4.57 16.77 -14.07
CA ARG A 178 -4.04 16.45 -15.38
C ARG A 178 -2.71 17.15 -15.64
N THR A 179 -1.73 16.40 -16.12
CA THR A 179 -0.46 16.91 -16.63
C THR A 179 -0.17 16.23 -17.96
N GLY A 180 -0.42 16.92 -19.06
CA GLY A 180 -0.33 16.37 -20.40
C GLY A 180 -1.32 15.20 -20.61
N ASP A 181 -0.81 14.03 -20.95
CA ASP A 181 -1.60 12.81 -21.12
C ASP A 181 -1.82 12.02 -19.82
N HIS A 182 -1.33 12.50 -18.68
CA HIS A 182 -1.48 11.87 -17.37
C HIS A 182 -2.57 12.54 -16.54
N ILE A 183 -3.44 11.72 -15.93
CA ILE A 183 -4.40 12.16 -14.91
C ILE A 183 -4.06 11.38 -13.62
N ASN A 184 -3.75 12.11 -12.56
CA ASN A 184 -3.55 11.56 -11.24
C ASN A 184 -4.80 11.79 -10.41
N ILE A 185 -5.40 10.72 -9.89
CA ILE A 185 -6.52 10.77 -8.95
C ILE A 185 -5.99 10.35 -7.59
N THR A 186 -6.17 11.21 -6.58
CA THR A 186 -5.68 10.98 -5.22
C THR A 186 -6.81 11.13 -4.22
#